data_9d2cfec2b4f3ac6c4c74a325b652bbb7
#
_entry.id   9d2cfec2b4f3ac6c4c74a325b652bbb7
#
_cell.length_a   1.000
_cell.length_b   1.000
_cell.length_c   1.000
_cell.angle_alpha   90.00
_cell.angle_beta   90.00
_cell.angle_gamma   90.00
#
_symmetry.space_group_name_H-M   'P 1'
#
loop_
_entity.id
_entity.type
_entity.pdbx_description
1 polymer ?
#
loop_
_entity_poly.entity_id
_entity_poly.type
_entity_poly.pdbx_seq_one_letter_code
_entity_poly.pdbx_strand_id
1 'polypeptide(L)'
;MADPVETATIAMRHWTAGAASGDWSRLIAMFDPDVTFHVPVAGFPGIQRGAGAAIRFFDHLTAVLRADLSVTSTMCGDGRVAFEVAVRGTMDGRAFRQALCLVFETGDGRVYAFREYLAWPVGLPADD
;
A
#
# COMPACT_ATOMS: atom_id res chain seq x y z
N MET A 1 -22.17 -4.27 10.06
CA MET A 1 -21.31 -3.20 9.53
C MET A 1 -19.88 -3.45 9.99
N ALA A 2 -18.93 -3.48 9.06
CA ALA A 2 -17.55 -3.75 9.40
C ALA A 2 -16.92 -2.55 10.09
N ASP A 3 -16.15 -2.82 11.15
CA ASP A 3 -15.36 -1.83 11.85
C ASP A 3 -14.28 -1.28 10.89
N PRO A 4 -14.08 0.04 10.82
CA PRO A 4 -13.01 0.62 10.00
C PRO A 4 -11.63 0.04 10.28
N VAL A 5 -11.29 -0.21 11.54
CA VAL A 5 -9.99 -0.81 11.90
C VAL A 5 -9.89 -2.24 11.39
N GLU A 6 -10.96 -3.01 11.51
CA GLU A 6 -11.01 -4.37 11.00
C GLU A 6 -10.85 -4.39 9.48
N THR A 7 -11.57 -3.51 8.78
CA THR A 7 -11.48 -3.40 7.33
C THR A 7 -10.06 -3.03 6.90
N ALA A 8 -9.44 -2.07 7.57
CA ALA A 8 -8.06 -1.66 7.27
C ALA A 8 -7.07 -2.80 7.53
N THR A 9 -7.28 -3.59 8.58
CA THR A 9 -6.42 -4.72 8.90
C THR A 9 -6.50 -5.78 7.79
N ILE A 10 -7.69 -6.04 7.28
CA ILE A 10 -7.89 -6.96 6.16
C ILE A 10 -7.19 -6.41 4.90
N ALA A 11 -7.34 -5.12 4.62
CA ALA A 11 -6.67 -4.48 3.50
C ALA A 11 -5.14 -4.60 3.62
N MET A 12 -4.59 -4.41 4.81
CA MET A 12 -3.16 -4.54 5.04
C MET A 12 -2.67 -5.97 4.81
N ARG A 13 -3.45 -6.97 5.21
CA ARG A 13 -3.12 -8.37 4.92
C ARG A 13 -3.07 -8.64 3.42
N HIS A 14 -4.04 -8.10 2.68
CA HIS A 14 -4.06 -8.26 1.22
C HIS A 14 -2.92 -7.50 0.56
N TRP A 15 -2.53 -6.34 1.10
CA TRP A 15 -1.35 -5.61 0.63
C TRP A 15 -0.09 -6.45 0.81
N THR A 16 0.08 -7.01 1.99
CA THR A 16 1.23 -7.87 2.32
C THR A 16 1.29 -9.08 1.37
N ALA A 17 0.15 -9.75 1.16
CA ALA A 17 0.09 -10.90 0.27
C ALA A 17 0.37 -10.51 -1.19
N GLY A 18 -0.13 -9.36 -1.63
CA GLY A 18 0.11 -8.87 -2.99
C GLY A 18 1.57 -8.55 -3.24
N ALA A 19 2.23 -7.91 -2.28
CA ALA A 19 3.65 -7.59 -2.39
C ALA A 19 4.51 -8.84 -2.51
N ALA A 20 4.15 -9.91 -1.80
CA ALA A 20 4.88 -11.16 -1.83
C ALA A 20 4.66 -11.95 -3.11
N SER A 21 3.44 -11.97 -3.63
CA SER A 21 3.05 -12.83 -4.76
C SER A 21 2.98 -12.11 -6.10
N GLY A 22 2.73 -10.80 -6.09
CA GLY A 22 2.42 -10.03 -7.30
C GLY A 22 0.95 -10.07 -7.67
N ASP A 23 0.10 -10.73 -6.88
CA ASP A 23 -1.35 -10.78 -7.12
C ASP A 23 -2.05 -9.84 -6.16
N TRP A 24 -2.56 -8.74 -6.68
CA TRP A 24 -3.22 -7.69 -5.90
C TRP A 24 -4.74 -7.73 -5.99
N SER A 25 -5.29 -8.78 -6.60
CA SER A 25 -6.73 -8.82 -6.93
C SER A 25 -7.62 -8.71 -5.70
N ARG A 26 -7.25 -9.32 -4.58
CA ARG A 26 -8.06 -9.27 -3.36
C ARG A 26 -8.08 -7.89 -2.74
N LEU A 27 -6.95 -7.18 -2.79
CA LEU A 27 -6.90 -5.81 -2.31
C LEU A 27 -7.73 -4.89 -3.22
N ILE A 28 -7.54 -5.01 -4.53
CA ILE A 28 -8.26 -4.19 -5.51
C ILE A 28 -9.78 -4.37 -5.37
N ALA A 29 -10.23 -5.59 -5.06
CA ALA A 29 -11.65 -5.87 -4.86
C ALA A 29 -12.26 -5.10 -3.68
N MET A 30 -11.45 -4.60 -2.75
CA MET A 30 -11.92 -3.81 -1.61
C MET A 30 -12.07 -2.32 -1.92
N PHE A 31 -11.54 -1.85 -3.05
CA PHE A 31 -11.53 -0.42 -3.33
C PHE A 31 -12.92 0.09 -3.70
N ASP A 32 -13.28 1.24 -3.10
CA ASP A 32 -14.42 2.00 -3.58
C ASP A 32 -14.16 2.47 -5.02
N PRO A 33 -15.19 2.54 -5.89
CA PRO A 33 -14.99 3.03 -7.26
C PRO A 33 -14.35 4.41 -7.34
N ASP A 34 -14.54 5.24 -6.33
CA ASP A 34 -14.00 6.60 -6.26
C ASP A 34 -12.76 6.69 -5.36
N VAL A 35 -12.09 5.57 -5.11
CA VAL A 35 -10.91 5.52 -4.25
C VAL A 35 -9.90 6.59 -4.64
N THR A 36 -9.32 7.24 -3.64
CA THR A 36 -8.23 8.20 -3.85
C THR A 36 -6.96 7.66 -3.22
N PHE A 37 -5.83 8.00 -3.81
CA PHE A 37 -4.56 7.58 -3.23
C PHE A 37 -3.43 8.51 -3.66
N HIS A 38 -2.38 8.53 -2.85
CA HIS A 38 -1.11 9.03 -3.32
C HIS A 38 0.03 8.12 -2.84
N VAL A 39 1.04 8.00 -3.68
CA VAL A 39 2.13 7.05 -3.50
C VAL A 39 3.44 7.70 -3.96
N PRO A 40 4.59 7.31 -3.36
CA PRO A 40 5.88 7.91 -3.71
C PRO A 40 6.52 7.18 -4.90
N VAL A 41 5.75 7.01 -5.97
CA VAL A 41 6.18 6.23 -7.14
C VAL A 41 6.11 7.11 -8.38
N ALA A 42 7.18 7.15 -9.15
CA ALA A 42 7.23 7.91 -10.39
C ALA A 42 6.14 7.42 -11.35
N GLY A 43 5.49 8.36 -12.01
CA GLY A 43 4.36 8.07 -12.90
C GLY A 43 2.99 8.21 -12.24
N PHE A 44 2.96 8.38 -10.91
CA PHE A 44 1.71 8.54 -10.16
C PHE A 44 1.80 9.77 -9.23
N PRO A 45 1.99 10.98 -9.80
CA PRO A 45 2.18 12.17 -8.98
C PRO A 45 0.88 12.65 -8.34
N GLY A 46 1.01 13.23 -7.14
CA GLY A 46 -0.10 13.85 -6.46
C GLY A 46 -1.20 12.88 -6.09
N ILE A 47 -2.42 13.40 -5.97
CA ILE A 47 -3.59 12.58 -5.64
C ILE A 47 -4.12 11.95 -6.92
N GLN A 48 -4.15 10.61 -6.92
CA GLN A 48 -4.75 9.82 -7.98
C GLN A 48 -6.19 9.47 -7.56
N ARG A 49 -7.06 9.27 -8.53
CA ARG A 49 -8.49 9.04 -8.25
C ARG A 49 -9.05 7.95 -9.14
N GLY A 50 -9.84 7.09 -8.53
CA GLY A 50 -10.62 6.07 -9.21
C GLY A 50 -9.98 4.70 -9.25
N ALA A 51 -10.83 3.67 -9.36
CA ALA A 51 -10.38 2.28 -9.38
C ALA A 51 -9.46 1.99 -10.57
N GLY A 52 -9.70 2.62 -11.73
CA GLY A 52 -8.83 2.43 -12.89
C GLY A 52 -7.40 2.89 -12.64
N ALA A 53 -7.23 4.05 -11.99
CA ALA A 53 -5.89 4.53 -11.63
C ALA A 53 -5.22 3.59 -10.62
N ALA A 54 -5.99 3.08 -9.66
CA ALA A 54 -5.47 2.13 -8.67
C ALA A 54 -5.01 0.84 -9.34
N ILE A 55 -5.78 0.32 -10.30
CA ILE A 55 -5.41 -0.89 -11.04
C ILE A 55 -4.08 -0.67 -11.78
N ARG A 56 -3.91 0.47 -12.44
CA ARG A 56 -2.66 0.78 -13.14
C ARG A 56 -1.47 0.83 -12.18
N PHE A 57 -1.67 1.38 -10.98
CA PHE A 57 -0.62 1.44 -9.98
C PHE A 57 -0.20 0.03 -9.54
N PHE A 58 -1.16 -0.83 -9.21
CA PHE A 58 -0.84 -2.19 -8.76
C PHE A 58 -0.33 -3.07 -9.90
N ASP A 59 -0.76 -2.85 -11.14
CA ASP A 59 -0.14 -3.50 -12.30
C ASP A 59 1.34 -3.14 -12.41
N HIS A 60 1.68 -1.88 -12.17
CA HIS A 60 3.08 -1.45 -12.13
C HIS A 60 3.85 -2.20 -11.03
N LEU A 61 3.29 -2.29 -9.83
CA LEU A 61 3.94 -3.03 -8.74
C LEU A 61 4.09 -4.52 -9.07
N THR A 62 3.11 -5.12 -9.73
CA THR A 62 3.21 -6.52 -10.18
C THR A 62 4.45 -6.72 -11.05
N ALA A 63 4.75 -5.75 -11.90
CA ALA A 63 5.89 -5.85 -12.81
C ALA A 63 7.24 -5.68 -12.10
N VAL A 64 7.32 -4.90 -11.02
CA VAL A 64 8.60 -4.47 -10.46
C VAL A 64 8.86 -4.92 -9.02
N LEU A 65 7.83 -5.21 -8.23
CA LEU A 65 7.98 -5.45 -6.79
C LEU A 65 7.71 -6.90 -6.41
N ARG A 66 8.63 -7.47 -5.63
CA ARG A 66 8.37 -8.69 -4.86
C ARG A 66 9.03 -8.48 -3.51
N ALA A 67 8.22 -8.46 -2.45
CA ALA A 67 8.75 -8.10 -1.14
C ALA A 67 7.95 -8.73 -0.01
N ASP A 68 8.64 -8.94 1.10
CA ASP A 68 8.03 -9.32 2.36
C ASP A 68 7.80 -8.06 3.18
N LEU A 69 6.58 -7.91 3.67
CA LEU A 69 6.17 -6.78 4.49
C LEU A 69 5.91 -7.26 5.92
N SER A 70 6.42 -6.52 6.89
CA SER A 70 6.16 -6.79 8.32
C SER A 70 5.62 -5.54 8.96
N VAL A 71 4.39 -5.61 9.48
CA VAL A 71 3.79 -4.49 10.21
C VAL A 71 4.47 -4.40 11.58
N THR A 72 5.05 -3.26 11.87
CA THR A 72 5.78 -3.03 13.12
C THR A 72 4.97 -2.21 14.12
N SER A 73 3.98 -1.44 13.65
CA SER A 73 3.15 -0.60 14.51
C SER A 73 1.83 -0.29 13.81
N THR A 74 0.78 -0.14 14.58
CA THR A 74 -0.54 0.24 14.07
C THR A 74 -1.08 1.38 14.92
N MET A 75 -1.58 2.43 14.26
CA MET A 75 -2.17 3.59 14.91
C MET A 75 -3.51 3.91 14.27
N CYS A 76 -4.48 4.34 15.05
CA CYS A 76 -5.77 4.73 14.51
C CYS A 76 -6.32 5.97 15.22
N GLY A 77 -7.05 6.77 14.44
CA GLY A 77 -7.68 7.99 14.90
C GLY A 77 -8.25 8.76 13.72
N ASP A 78 -9.27 9.58 13.97
CA ASP A 78 -9.88 10.45 12.96
C ASP A 78 -10.33 9.68 11.70
N GLY A 79 -10.86 8.46 11.87
CA GLY A 79 -11.33 7.66 10.75
C GLY A 79 -10.23 7.06 9.88
N ARG A 80 -8.99 7.06 10.36
CA ARG A 80 -7.83 6.56 9.63
C ARG A 80 -7.11 5.50 10.42
N VAL A 81 -6.49 4.57 9.70
CA VAL A 81 -5.61 3.56 10.30
C VAL A 81 -4.27 3.61 9.59
N ALA A 82 -3.21 3.78 10.36
CA ALA A 82 -1.85 3.86 9.84
C ALA A 82 -1.06 2.65 10.29
N PHE A 83 -0.34 2.05 9.35
CA PHE A 83 0.53 0.90 9.60
C PHE A 83 1.96 1.31 9.28
N GLU A 84 2.84 1.19 10.27
CA GLU A 84 4.27 1.29 10.00
C GLU A 84 4.76 -0.09 9.57
N VAL A 85 5.53 -0.14 8.48
CA VAL A 85 5.83 -1.38 7.79
C VAL A 85 7.31 -1.42 7.42
N ALA A 86 7.96 -2.54 7.72
CA ALA A 86 9.30 -2.83 7.22
C ALA A 86 9.16 -3.66 5.95
N VAL A 87 9.89 -3.28 4.91
CA VAL A 87 9.83 -3.92 3.60
C VAL A 87 11.21 -4.46 3.23
N ARG A 88 11.25 -5.69 2.77
CA ARG A 88 12.49 -6.32 2.28
C ARG A 88 12.15 -7.22 1.09
N GLY A 89 12.88 -7.05 0.02
CA GLY A 89 12.68 -7.84 -1.19
C GLY A 89 13.44 -7.31 -2.38
N THR A 90 12.80 -7.28 -3.53
CA THR A 90 13.37 -6.74 -4.76
C THR A 90 12.44 -5.72 -5.40
N MET A 91 13.05 -4.70 -6.00
CA MET A 91 12.35 -3.73 -6.82
C MET A 91 13.11 -3.65 -8.14
N ASP A 92 12.42 -3.97 -9.24
CA ASP A 92 13.01 -4.00 -10.57
C ASP A 92 14.26 -4.88 -10.61
N GLY A 93 14.20 -6.04 -9.94
CA GLY A 93 15.28 -7.03 -9.90
C GLY A 93 16.43 -6.70 -8.97
N ARG A 94 16.39 -5.57 -8.26
CA ARG A 94 17.45 -5.14 -7.34
C ARG A 94 17.00 -5.28 -5.90
N ALA A 95 17.94 -5.60 -5.00
CA ALA A 95 17.66 -5.66 -3.58
C ALA A 95 17.06 -4.34 -3.12
N PHE A 96 15.96 -4.43 -2.36
CA PHE A 96 15.18 -3.28 -1.94
C PHE A 96 14.80 -3.41 -0.48
N ARG A 97 15.08 -2.38 0.30
CA ARG A 97 14.62 -2.26 1.68
C ARG A 97 14.00 -0.88 1.86
N GLN A 98 12.97 -0.84 2.68
CA GLN A 98 12.29 0.40 2.99
C GLN A 98 11.59 0.29 4.32
N ALA A 99 11.44 1.40 5.00
CA ALA A 99 10.46 1.55 6.06
C ALA A 99 9.42 2.54 5.53
N LEU A 100 8.15 2.19 5.68
CA LEU A 100 7.09 3.04 5.15
C LEU A 100 5.90 3.07 6.08
N CYS A 101 5.02 4.02 5.83
CA CYS A 101 3.74 4.11 6.51
C CYS A 101 2.63 4.04 5.47
N LEU A 102 1.71 3.10 5.65
CA LEU A 102 0.49 3.00 4.86
C LEU A 102 -0.67 3.50 5.70
N VAL A 103 -1.41 4.47 5.16
CA VAL A 103 -2.58 5.05 5.82
C VAL A 103 -3.82 4.70 5.01
N PHE A 104 -4.81 4.10 5.67
CA PHE A 104 -6.07 3.74 5.04
C PHE A 104 -7.22 4.54 5.64
N GLU A 105 -8.17 4.95 4.78
CA GLU A 105 -9.49 5.40 5.19
C GLU A 105 -10.48 4.35 4.69
N THR A 106 -11.18 3.73 5.61
CA THR A 106 -12.02 2.55 5.34
C THR A 106 -13.38 2.69 6.00
N GLY A 107 -14.33 1.88 5.53
CA GLY A 107 -15.65 1.75 6.10
C GLY A 107 -16.45 0.75 5.30
N ASP A 108 -17.38 0.04 5.95
CA ASP A 108 -18.30 -0.90 5.31
C ASP A 108 -17.61 -1.93 4.42
N GLY A 109 -16.43 -2.39 4.83
CA GLY A 109 -15.67 -3.39 4.08
C GLY A 109 -14.93 -2.84 2.87
N ARG A 110 -14.88 -1.51 2.70
CA ARG A 110 -14.26 -0.86 1.54
C ARG A 110 -13.10 0.04 1.94
N VAL A 111 -12.15 0.19 1.02
CA VAL A 111 -11.07 1.17 1.13
C VAL A 111 -11.47 2.38 0.31
N TYR A 112 -11.62 3.52 0.98
CA TYR A 112 -11.98 4.79 0.33
C TYR A 112 -10.75 5.61 -0.06
N ALA A 113 -9.66 5.44 0.69
CA ALA A 113 -8.40 6.12 0.38
C ALA A 113 -7.23 5.35 0.96
N PHE A 114 -6.09 5.44 0.31
CA PHE A 114 -4.84 4.95 0.88
C PHE A 114 -3.70 5.89 0.51
N ARG A 115 -2.70 5.97 1.39
CA ARG A 115 -1.52 6.80 1.18
C ARG A 115 -0.28 6.06 1.66
N GLU A 116 0.79 6.21 0.92
CA GLU A 116 2.06 5.58 1.24
C GLU A 116 3.14 6.65 1.40
N TYR A 117 3.87 6.59 2.51
CA TYR A 117 4.97 7.50 2.82
C TYR A 117 6.22 6.68 3.07
N LEU A 118 7.33 7.07 2.46
CA LEU A 118 8.60 6.36 2.60
C LEU A 118 9.49 7.04 3.63
N ALA A 119 10.21 6.22 4.42
CA ALA A 119 11.17 6.73 5.39
C ALA A 119 12.49 7.11 4.74
N TRP A 120 12.87 6.45 3.64
CA TRP A 120 14.12 6.72 2.94
C TRP A 120 13.86 7.17 1.52
N PRO A 121 14.68 8.11 0.99
CA PRO A 121 14.53 8.51 -0.41
C PRO A 121 14.74 7.32 -1.35
N VAL A 122 13.95 7.30 -2.42
CA VAL A 122 14.10 6.30 -3.47
C VAL A 122 15.39 6.58 -4.22
N GLY A 123 16.16 5.54 -4.54
CA GLY A 123 17.39 5.64 -5.28
C GLY A 123 18.65 5.67 -4.44
N LEU A 124 18.52 5.77 -3.10
CA LEU A 124 19.69 5.64 -2.23
C LEU A 124 19.92 4.17 -1.89
N PRO A 125 21.18 3.75 -1.71
CA PRO A 125 21.45 2.39 -1.24
C PRO A 125 20.81 2.15 0.12
N ALA A 126 20.20 0.96 0.28
CA ALA A 126 19.40 0.66 1.46
C ALA A 126 20.23 0.27 2.68
N ASP A 127 21.50 -0.01 2.52
CA ASP A 127 22.33 -0.61 3.56
C ASP A 127 23.63 0.15 3.83
N ASP A 128 23.68 1.38 3.50
CA ASP A 128 24.86 2.22 3.75
C ASP A 128 24.98 2.66 5.20
#